data_64186ca1423d8335c138799975b17c64
#
_entry.id   64186ca1423d8335c138799975b17c64
#
_cell.length_a   1.000
_cell.length_b   1.000
_cell.length_c   1.000
_cell.angle_alpha   90.00
_cell.angle_beta   90.00
_cell.angle_gamma   90.00
#
_symmetry.space_group_name_H-M   'P 1'
#
loop_
_entity.id
_entity.type
_entity.pdbx_description
1 polymer ?
#
loop_
_entity_poly.entity_id
_entity_poly.type
_entity_poly.pdbx_seq_one_letter_code
_entity_poly.pdbx_strand_id
1 'polypeptide(L)'
;LVGYLPFTAHGRTLHYRVGNAHRLEGAGSSPGVLFFFDGDYLLRSGSRLLRRTSTLREELSDIAYQHRMLLVPVLAPGTVNEGVLREATTNWWVRARANGRVFRALAADLHERYGYDRSRVWLAGYSGGAEFIAYELLLHAADAMIGGGATLIGGGGADGIPTQHRAPNISLSHLLLSWHVGDKDGRSPRLLNDTRSGGMWSAQVAAQEGGQFYARLGARTALHVM
;
A
#
# COMPACT_ATOMS: atom_id res chain seq x y z
N LEU A 1 -7.02 -18.32 5.56
CA LEU A 1 -7.28 -16.88 5.64
C LEU A 1 -8.78 -16.64 5.52
N VAL A 2 -9.47 -16.63 6.66
CA VAL A 2 -10.93 -16.51 6.64
C VAL A 2 -11.37 -15.19 6.01
N GLY A 3 -12.15 -15.27 4.92
CA GLY A 3 -12.73 -14.13 4.22
C GLY A 3 -11.77 -13.38 3.27
N TYR A 4 -10.53 -13.85 3.10
CA TYR A 4 -9.62 -13.35 2.07
C TYR A 4 -9.57 -14.32 0.89
N LEU A 5 -9.65 -13.78 -0.31
CA LEU A 5 -9.58 -14.52 -1.57
C LEU A 5 -8.16 -14.51 -2.11
N PRO A 6 -7.65 -15.61 -2.66
CA PRO A 6 -6.39 -15.62 -3.38
C PRO A 6 -6.58 -15.02 -4.77
N PHE A 7 -5.59 -14.25 -5.22
CA PHE A 7 -5.44 -13.80 -6.60
C PHE A 7 -4.04 -14.11 -7.07
N THR A 8 -3.92 -14.87 -8.15
CA THR A 8 -2.62 -15.32 -8.68
C THR A 8 -2.40 -14.77 -10.08
N ALA A 9 -1.31 -14.04 -10.26
CA ALA A 9 -0.83 -13.58 -11.56
C ALA A 9 0.70 -13.47 -11.53
N HIS A 10 1.34 -13.60 -12.68
CA HIS A 10 2.80 -13.47 -12.82
C HIS A 10 3.59 -14.35 -11.84
N GLY A 11 3.09 -15.56 -11.54
CA GLY A 11 3.73 -16.52 -10.64
C GLY A 11 3.68 -16.12 -9.15
N ARG A 12 2.82 -15.19 -8.75
CA ARG A 12 2.66 -14.75 -7.36
C ARG A 12 1.19 -14.72 -6.95
N THR A 13 0.95 -14.95 -5.66
CA THR A 13 -0.41 -14.89 -5.09
C THR A 13 -0.48 -13.76 -4.05
N LEU A 14 -1.44 -12.88 -4.23
CA LEU A 14 -1.91 -11.93 -3.21
C LEU A 14 -3.18 -12.46 -2.57
N HIS A 15 -3.43 -12.05 -1.33
CA HIS A 15 -4.69 -12.33 -0.65
C HIS A 15 -5.39 -11.01 -0.38
N TYR A 16 -6.63 -10.89 -0.80
CA TYR A 16 -7.41 -9.66 -0.72
C TYR A 16 -8.84 -9.94 -0.29
N ARG A 17 -9.54 -8.90 0.08
CA ARG A 17 -10.99 -8.93 0.34
C ARG A 17 -11.62 -7.72 -0.33
N VAL A 18 -12.91 -7.81 -0.70
CA VAL A 18 -13.69 -6.66 -1.16
C VAL A 18 -14.77 -6.37 -0.12
N GLY A 19 -14.78 -5.15 0.40
CA GLY A 19 -15.81 -4.60 1.26
C GLY A 19 -16.66 -3.56 0.56
N ASN A 20 -17.84 -3.29 1.10
CA ASN A 20 -18.81 -2.27 0.67
C ASN A 20 -19.47 -2.51 -0.69
N ALA A 21 -19.14 -3.54 -1.47
CA ALA A 21 -19.74 -3.75 -2.78
C ALA A 21 -21.27 -3.73 -2.72
N HIS A 22 -21.88 -4.54 -1.85
CA HIS A 22 -23.33 -4.61 -1.68
C HIS A 22 -23.97 -3.33 -1.14
N ARG A 23 -23.22 -2.52 -0.36
CA ARG A 23 -23.70 -1.23 0.18
C ARG A 23 -23.73 -0.12 -0.88
N LEU A 24 -22.99 -0.29 -1.97
CA LEU A 24 -22.82 0.69 -3.04
C LEU A 24 -23.62 0.31 -4.29
N GLU A 25 -24.26 -0.86 -4.32
CA GLU A 25 -25.13 -1.29 -5.41
C GLU A 25 -26.30 -0.31 -5.59
N GLY A 26 -26.61 0.04 -6.83
CA GLY A 26 -27.73 0.95 -7.18
C GLY A 26 -27.47 2.43 -6.90
N ALA A 27 -26.30 2.82 -6.45
CA ALA A 27 -26.00 4.20 -6.04
C ALA A 27 -25.77 5.20 -7.21
N GLY A 28 -26.09 4.83 -8.43
CA GLY A 28 -26.19 5.71 -9.61
C GLY A 28 -24.88 6.09 -10.31
N SER A 29 -23.74 6.17 -9.61
CA SER A 29 -22.43 6.43 -10.20
C SER A 29 -21.40 5.37 -9.78
N SER A 30 -20.42 5.11 -10.64
CA SER A 30 -19.32 4.19 -10.33
C SER A 30 -18.67 4.55 -8.99
N PRO A 31 -18.47 3.58 -8.09
CA PRO A 31 -17.77 3.83 -6.84
C PRO A 31 -16.30 4.15 -7.09
N GLY A 32 -15.63 4.82 -6.14
CA GLY A 32 -14.19 4.82 -6.07
C GLY A 32 -13.67 3.50 -5.46
N VAL A 33 -12.36 3.39 -5.29
CA VAL A 33 -11.74 2.25 -4.58
C VAL A 33 -10.65 2.73 -3.63
N LEU A 34 -10.67 2.20 -2.42
CA LEU A 34 -9.59 2.31 -1.43
C LEU A 34 -8.87 0.97 -1.33
N PHE A 35 -7.64 0.91 -1.82
CA PHE A 35 -6.73 -0.20 -1.58
C PHE A 35 -5.95 0.06 -0.29
N PHE A 36 -6.00 -0.87 0.64
CA PHE A 36 -5.22 -0.80 1.88
C PHE A 36 -4.15 -1.89 1.88
N PHE A 37 -2.88 -1.47 1.99
CA PHE A 37 -1.71 -2.34 2.06
C PHE A 37 -1.24 -2.44 3.51
N ASP A 38 -1.38 -3.63 4.07
CA ASP A 38 -0.98 -3.91 5.43
C ASP A 38 0.55 -3.85 5.60
N GLY A 39 1.03 -3.76 6.83
CA GLY A 39 2.46 -3.71 7.13
C GLY A 39 3.19 -5.04 6.95
N ASP A 40 4.49 -5.00 7.19
CA ASP A 40 5.33 -6.17 7.26
C ASP A 40 5.26 -6.80 8.65
N TYR A 41 5.24 -8.13 8.72
CA TYR A 41 5.17 -8.85 9.98
C TYR A 41 6.10 -10.06 9.94
N LEU A 42 6.73 -10.36 11.09
CA LEU A 42 7.50 -11.60 11.26
C LEU A 42 6.61 -12.83 11.12
N LEU A 43 5.37 -12.73 11.61
CA LEU A 43 4.34 -13.75 11.45
C LEU A 43 3.10 -13.08 10.86
N ARG A 44 2.45 -13.75 9.91
CA ARG A 44 1.18 -13.27 9.32
C ARG A 44 0.10 -12.98 10.35
N SER A 45 0.08 -13.71 11.46
CA SER A 45 -0.82 -13.47 12.60
C SER A 45 -0.60 -12.11 13.28
N GLY A 46 0.53 -11.45 13.03
CA GLY A 46 0.80 -10.08 13.47
C GLY A 46 -0.08 -9.04 12.80
N SER A 47 -0.59 -9.32 11.61
CA SER A 47 -1.44 -8.40 10.85
C SER A 47 -2.68 -7.98 11.63
N ARG A 48 -2.89 -6.66 11.73
CA ARG A 48 -4.10 -6.10 12.36
C ARG A 48 -5.37 -6.41 11.55
N LEU A 49 -5.24 -6.62 10.24
CA LEU A 49 -6.37 -7.03 9.39
C LEU A 49 -6.87 -8.45 9.70
N LEU A 50 -6.04 -9.29 10.27
CA LEU A 50 -6.36 -10.68 10.61
C LEU A 50 -6.76 -10.88 12.08
N ARG A 51 -6.46 -9.93 12.95
CA ARG A 51 -6.80 -10.03 14.38
C ARG A 51 -8.30 -9.87 14.59
N ARG A 52 -8.92 -10.83 15.28
CA ARG A 52 -10.37 -10.82 15.57
C ARG A 52 -10.81 -9.62 16.40
N THR A 53 -9.93 -9.09 17.24
CA THR A 53 -10.18 -7.94 18.14
C THR A 53 -9.82 -6.59 17.52
N SER A 54 -9.35 -6.56 16.26
CA SER A 54 -9.00 -5.31 15.60
C SER A 54 -10.22 -4.70 14.91
N THR A 55 -10.51 -3.46 15.20
CA THR A 55 -11.55 -2.63 14.54
C THR A 55 -11.08 -2.02 13.22
N LEU A 56 -9.79 -2.16 12.90
CA LEU A 56 -9.18 -1.50 11.73
C LEU A 56 -9.96 -1.73 10.43
N ARG A 57 -10.43 -2.95 10.21
CA ARG A 57 -11.15 -3.28 8.98
C ARG A 57 -12.51 -2.63 8.91
N GLU A 58 -13.23 -2.59 10.03
CA GLU A 58 -14.52 -1.93 10.18
C GLU A 58 -14.36 -0.41 9.99
N GLU A 59 -13.39 0.20 10.64
CA GLU A 59 -13.08 1.63 10.51
C GLU A 59 -12.72 2.01 9.07
N LEU A 60 -11.85 1.24 8.42
CA LEU A 60 -11.52 1.45 7.00
C LEU A 60 -12.76 1.28 6.10
N SER A 61 -13.64 0.31 6.42
CA SER A 61 -14.88 0.09 5.67
C SER A 61 -15.82 1.27 5.78
N ASP A 62 -15.98 1.84 6.97
CA ASP A 62 -16.84 2.99 7.18
C ASP A 62 -16.29 4.26 6.50
N ILE A 63 -14.99 4.51 6.61
CA ILE A 63 -14.33 5.60 5.88
C ILE A 63 -14.53 5.44 4.37
N ALA A 64 -14.25 4.27 3.82
CA ALA A 64 -14.42 4.00 2.40
C ALA A 64 -15.89 4.20 1.96
N TYR A 65 -16.84 3.72 2.76
CA TYR A 65 -18.26 3.88 2.47
C TYR A 65 -18.72 5.34 2.47
N GLN A 66 -18.28 6.13 3.45
CA GLN A 66 -18.57 7.58 3.52
C GLN A 66 -18.11 8.31 2.27
N HIS A 67 -17.02 7.86 1.65
CA HIS A 67 -16.49 8.41 0.41
C HIS A 67 -16.98 7.66 -0.85
N ARG A 68 -17.99 6.79 -0.71
CA ARG A 68 -18.53 5.96 -1.81
C ARG A 68 -17.43 5.17 -2.53
N MET A 69 -16.62 4.48 -1.76
CA MET A 69 -15.52 3.66 -2.24
C MET A 69 -15.69 2.19 -1.83
N LEU A 70 -15.30 1.30 -2.71
CA LEU A 70 -14.99 -0.08 -2.35
C LEU A 70 -13.80 -0.07 -1.39
N LEU A 71 -13.80 -0.94 -0.39
CA LEU A 71 -12.61 -1.21 0.41
C LEU A 71 -11.94 -2.49 -0.07
N VAL A 72 -10.66 -2.42 -0.41
CA VAL A 72 -9.87 -3.60 -0.80
C VAL A 72 -8.61 -3.71 0.05
N PRO A 73 -8.69 -4.32 1.25
CA PRO A 73 -7.50 -4.65 2.03
C PRO A 73 -6.75 -5.79 1.37
N VAL A 74 -5.43 -5.59 1.19
CA VAL A 74 -4.51 -6.55 0.57
C VAL A 74 -3.45 -6.92 1.60
N LEU A 75 -3.29 -8.22 1.85
CA LEU A 75 -2.28 -8.72 2.78
C LEU A 75 -0.91 -8.76 2.11
N ALA A 76 0.11 -8.37 2.86
CA ALA A 76 1.49 -8.49 2.41
C ALA A 76 1.80 -9.95 2.02
N PRO A 77 2.44 -10.17 0.87
CA PRO A 77 2.77 -11.52 0.42
C PRO A 77 3.79 -12.17 1.34
N GLY A 78 3.66 -13.48 1.55
CA GLY A 78 4.68 -14.25 2.25
C GLY A 78 5.98 -14.29 1.46
N THR A 79 7.10 -14.04 2.10
CA THR A 79 8.43 -14.33 1.58
C THR A 79 8.94 -15.58 2.27
N VAL A 80 9.08 -16.66 1.53
CA VAL A 80 9.82 -17.82 2.01
C VAL A 80 11.30 -17.47 1.89
N ASN A 81 11.96 -17.18 3.01
CA ASN A 81 13.41 -17.22 3.05
C ASN A 81 13.80 -18.70 3.00
N GLU A 82 14.22 -19.15 1.84
CA GLU A 82 14.77 -20.49 1.67
C GLU A 82 15.91 -20.66 2.67
N GLY A 83 15.65 -21.39 3.75
CA GLY A 83 16.66 -21.89 4.67
C GLY A 83 16.54 -21.54 6.15
N VAL A 84 15.74 -20.57 6.61
CA VAL A 84 15.82 -20.12 8.01
C VAL A 84 14.51 -20.13 8.80
N LEU A 85 13.34 -19.97 8.20
CA LEU A 85 12.09 -19.93 8.97
C LEU A 85 10.98 -20.76 8.29
N ARG A 86 10.39 -21.66 9.06
CA ARG A 86 9.19 -22.44 8.67
C ARG A 86 7.91 -21.60 8.55
N GLU A 87 7.94 -20.36 8.99
CA GLU A 87 6.81 -19.43 8.89
C GLU A 87 7.18 -18.23 8.01
N ALA A 88 6.33 -17.96 7.03
CA ALA A 88 6.54 -16.89 6.09
C ALA A 88 6.44 -15.53 6.78
N THR A 89 7.55 -14.80 6.84
CA THR A 89 7.51 -13.36 7.05
C THR A 89 6.70 -12.73 5.92
N THR A 90 5.85 -11.77 6.23
CA THR A 90 5.13 -11.02 5.21
C THR A 90 5.86 -9.74 4.91
N ASN A 91 6.03 -9.42 3.64
CA ASN A 91 6.85 -8.30 3.23
C ASN A 91 6.44 -7.78 1.85
N TRP A 92 6.35 -6.46 1.70
CA TRP A 92 6.00 -5.81 0.44
C TRP A 92 7.21 -5.41 -0.40
N TRP A 93 8.22 -4.82 0.23
CA TRP A 93 9.33 -4.13 -0.45
C TRP A 93 10.43 -5.05 -0.99
N VAL A 94 10.64 -6.23 -0.43
CA VAL A 94 11.64 -7.24 -0.89
C VAL A 94 11.23 -7.71 -2.27
N ARG A 95 10.66 -7.56 -3.07
CA ARG A 95 10.29 -7.87 -4.46
C ARG A 95 9.19 -6.90 -4.91
N ALA A 96 9.34 -5.64 -4.52
CA ALA A 96 8.32 -4.62 -4.74
C ALA A 96 7.81 -4.62 -6.20
N ARG A 97 8.70 -4.69 -7.18
CA ARG A 97 8.33 -4.72 -8.61
C ARG A 97 7.50 -5.95 -9.01
N ALA A 98 7.82 -7.11 -8.46
CA ALA A 98 7.03 -8.32 -8.72
C ALA A 98 5.67 -8.25 -8.02
N ASN A 99 5.64 -7.72 -6.78
CA ASN A 99 4.40 -7.46 -6.04
C ASN A 99 3.54 -6.42 -6.78
N GLY A 100 4.16 -5.38 -7.33
CA GLY A 100 3.47 -4.36 -8.13
C GLY A 100 2.81 -4.93 -9.39
N ARG A 101 3.46 -5.82 -10.10
CA ARG A 101 2.87 -6.47 -11.28
C ARG A 101 1.61 -7.27 -10.93
N VAL A 102 1.67 -8.09 -9.87
CA VAL A 102 0.47 -8.86 -9.49
C VAL A 102 -0.63 -7.96 -8.92
N PHE A 103 -0.27 -6.88 -8.19
CA PHE A 103 -1.26 -5.92 -7.74
C PHE A 103 -1.95 -5.20 -8.90
N ARG A 104 -1.23 -4.73 -9.92
CA ARG A 104 -1.84 -4.10 -11.10
C ARG A 104 -2.78 -5.05 -11.85
N ALA A 105 -2.44 -6.32 -11.95
CA ALA A 105 -3.34 -7.34 -12.50
C ALA A 105 -4.60 -7.53 -11.64
N LEU A 106 -4.45 -7.53 -10.30
CA LEU A 106 -5.59 -7.57 -9.37
C LEU A 106 -6.47 -6.32 -9.52
N ALA A 107 -5.87 -5.14 -9.61
CA ALA A 107 -6.61 -3.89 -9.78
C ALA A 107 -7.42 -3.88 -11.10
N ALA A 108 -6.83 -4.39 -12.19
CA ALA A 108 -7.52 -4.53 -13.47
C ALA A 108 -8.70 -5.51 -13.40
N ASP A 109 -8.51 -6.67 -12.79
CA ASP A 109 -9.57 -7.67 -12.58
C ASP A 109 -10.71 -7.12 -11.71
N LEU A 110 -10.39 -6.36 -10.65
CA LEU A 110 -11.39 -5.73 -9.81
C LEU A 110 -12.11 -4.58 -10.54
N HIS A 111 -11.41 -3.83 -11.38
CA HIS A 111 -12.06 -2.81 -12.22
C HIS A 111 -13.05 -3.43 -13.21
N GLU A 112 -12.69 -4.53 -13.86
CA GLU A 112 -13.59 -5.27 -14.76
C GLU A 112 -14.83 -5.78 -14.02
N ARG A 113 -14.67 -6.32 -12.81
CA ARG A 113 -15.78 -6.91 -12.04
C ARG A 113 -16.69 -5.89 -11.37
N TYR A 114 -16.15 -4.77 -10.89
CA TYR A 114 -16.91 -3.80 -10.07
C TYR A 114 -17.11 -2.45 -10.72
N GLY A 115 -16.51 -2.19 -11.89
CA GLY A 115 -16.66 -0.93 -12.62
C GLY A 115 -16.27 0.32 -11.82
N TYR A 116 -15.29 0.22 -10.91
CA TYR A 116 -14.89 1.37 -10.11
C TYR A 116 -14.26 2.49 -10.98
N ASP A 117 -14.44 3.74 -10.55
CA ASP A 117 -13.89 4.90 -11.22
C ASP A 117 -12.37 5.01 -10.98
N ARG A 118 -11.56 4.85 -12.03
CA ARG A 118 -10.09 4.93 -11.97
C ARG A 118 -9.56 6.33 -11.65
N SER A 119 -10.38 7.36 -11.74
CA SER A 119 -10.02 8.71 -11.29
C SER A 119 -10.21 8.90 -9.78
N ARG A 120 -10.79 7.91 -9.10
CA ARG A 120 -11.10 7.91 -7.67
C ARG A 120 -10.47 6.69 -6.98
N VAL A 121 -9.19 6.46 -7.26
CA VAL A 121 -8.40 5.40 -6.63
C VAL A 121 -7.58 5.99 -5.49
N TRP A 122 -7.74 5.42 -4.30
CA TRP A 122 -6.96 5.80 -3.14
C TRP A 122 -6.11 4.62 -2.66
N LEU A 123 -4.83 4.86 -2.43
CA LEU A 123 -3.90 3.88 -1.89
C LEU A 123 -3.62 4.26 -0.44
N ALA A 124 -3.84 3.37 0.50
CA ALA A 124 -3.43 3.58 1.88
C ALA A 124 -2.50 2.44 2.32
N GLY A 125 -1.42 2.77 3.00
CA GLY A 125 -0.45 1.77 3.44
C GLY A 125 0.15 2.07 4.79
N TYR A 126 0.42 1.01 5.56
CA TYR A 126 1.06 1.10 6.85
C TYR A 126 2.45 0.43 6.80
N SER A 127 3.49 1.10 7.33
CA SER A 127 4.86 0.56 7.43
C SER A 127 5.34 0.01 6.08
N GLY A 128 5.66 -1.27 5.95
CA GLY A 128 6.05 -1.90 4.68
C GLY A 128 5.05 -1.71 3.53
N GLY A 129 3.75 -1.58 3.82
CA GLY A 129 2.74 -1.21 2.83
C GLY A 129 2.89 0.23 2.33
N ALA A 130 3.29 1.17 3.20
CA ALA A 130 3.61 2.54 2.80
C ALA A 130 4.88 2.59 1.92
N GLU A 131 5.90 1.81 2.27
CA GLU A 131 7.12 1.67 1.44
C GLU A 131 6.79 1.10 0.05
N PHE A 132 5.91 0.11 -0.02
CA PHE A 132 5.47 -0.47 -1.28
C PHE A 132 4.75 0.54 -2.18
N ILE A 133 3.86 1.35 -1.61
CA ILE A 133 3.21 2.43 -2.34
C ILE A 133 4.25 3.40 -2.89
N ALA A 134 5.19 3.85 -2.05
CA ALA A 134 6.20 4.82 -2.45
C ALA A 134 7.24 4.24 -3.43
N TYR A 135 7.72 3.01 -3.22
CA TYR A 135 8.81 2.45 -4.04
C TYR A 135 8.34 1.90 -5.38
N GLU A 136 7.09 1.53 -5.51
CA GLU A 136 6.60 0.81 -6.70
C GLU A 136 5.30 1.40 -7.25
N LEU A 137 4.26 1.56 -6.41
CA LEU A 137 2.94 1.81 -6.96
C LEU A 137 2.81 3.23 -7.55
N LEU A 138 3.30 4.25 -6.85
CA LEU A 138 3.22 5.64 -7.34
C LEU A 138 4.08 5.89 -8.58
N LEU A 139 5.12 5.09 -8.81
CA LEU A 139 5.99 5.21 -9.98
C LEU A 139 5.45 4.47 -11.20
N HIS A 140 4.60 3.46 -10.99
CA HIS A 140 4.08 2.58 -12.04
C HIS A 140 2.55 2.45 -11.99
N ALA A 141 1.87 3.54 -11.60
CA ALA A 141 0.43 3.51 -11.30
C ALA A 141 -0.48 3.68 -12.53
N ALA A 142 0.05 4.04 -13.70
CA ALA A 142 -0.75 4.37 -14.89
C ALA A 142 -1.81 3.31 -15.24
N ASP A 143 -1.50 2.04 -14.99
CA ASP A 143 -2.39 0.92 -15.30
C ASP A 143 -3.50 0.74 -14.25
N ALA A 144 -3.33 1.28 -13.05
CA ALA A 144 -4.25 1.07 -11.92
C ALA A 144 -5.09 2.30 -11.60
N MET A 145 -4.57 3.52 -11.82
CA MET A 145 -5.25 4.77 -11.46
C MET A 145 -4.90 5.90 -12.43
N ILE A 146 -5.84 6.80 -12.63
CA ILE A 146 -5.68 8.05 -13.39
C ILE A 146 -5.93 9.28 -12.52
N GLY A 147 -6.29 9.10 -11.25
CA GLY A 147 -6.51 10.15 -10.27
C GLY A 147 -6.75 9.58 -8.87
N GLY A 148 -6.96 10.46 -7.89
CA GLY A 148 -7.11 10.11 -6.48
C GLY A 148 -5.87 10.46 -5.67
N GLY A 149 -5.31 9.52 -4.92
CA GLY A 149 -4.15 9.83 -4.09
C GLY A 149 -3.63 8.66 -3.26
N ALA A 150 -2.77 9.00 -2.29
CA ALA A 150 -2.26 8.01 -1.35
C ALA A 150 -2.08 8.58 0.07
N THR A 151 -2.30 7.71 1.05
CA THR A 151 -2.00 7.94 2.47
C THR A 151 -0.95 6.94 2.93
N LEU A 152 0.21 7.43 3.33
CA LEU A 152 1.36 6.63 3.75
C LEU A 152 1.57 6.80 5.25
N ILE A 153 1.46 5.71 6.01
CA ILE A 153 1.45 5.73 7.47
C ILE A 153 2.69 4.99 8.00
N GLY A 154 3.53 5.69 8.77
CA GLY A 154 4.70 5.10 9.40
C GLY A 154 5.74 4.58 8.40
N GLY A 155 5.99 5.33 7.32
CA GLY A 155 6.95 4.97 6.26
C GLY A 155 6.72 5.72 4.96
N GLY A 156 7.12 5.14 3.83
CA GLY A 156 6.92 5.74 2.50
C GLY A 156 8.09 6.60 2.05
N GLY A 157 9.32 6.11 2.23
CA GLY A 157 10.55 6.79 1.84
C GLY A 157 10.82 6.79 0.34
N ALA A 158 12.00 7.27 -0.03
CA ALA A 158 12.45 7.32 -1.41
C ALA A 158 13.81 6.66 -1.65
N ASP A 159 14.57 6.39 -0.60
CA ASP A 159 15.92 5.79 -0.68
C ASP A 159 15.90 4.36 -1.21
N GLY A 160 14.82 3.62 -0.99
CA GLY A 160 14.59 2.29 -1.58
C GLY A 160 14.27 2.28 -3.08
N ILE A 161 14.09 3.44 -3.72
CA ILE A 161 13.78 3.55 -5.15
C ILE A 161 15.07 3.49 -5.96
N PRO A 162 15.29 2.46 -6.79
CA PRO A 162 16.44 2.41 -7.68
C PRO A 162 16.47 3.62 -8.62
N THR A 163 17.65 4.18 -8.86
CA THR A 163 17.82 5.41 -9.68
C THR A 163 17.17 5.32 -11.06
N GLN A 164 17.25 4.16 -11.71
CA GLN A 164 16.66 3.91 -13.03
C GLN A 164 15.11 3.84 -13.01
N HIS A 165 14.49 3.83 -11.83
CA HIS A 165 13.03 3.75 -11.68
C HIS A 165 12.42 5.00 -11.04
N ARG A 166 13.18 6.10 -10.96
CA ARG A 166 12.73 7.33 -10.32
C ARG A 166 11.80 8.20 -11.15
N ALA A 167 11.55 7.83 -12.40
CA ALA A 167 10.59 8.52 -13.26
C ALA A 167 9.21 7.84 -13.20
N PRO A 168 8.15 8.55 -12.81
CA PRO A 168 6.80 7.99 -12.81
C PRO A 168 6.31 7.84 -14.26
N ASN A 169 5.45 6.85 -14.49
CA ASN A 169 4.81 6.63 -15.78
C ASN A 169 3.48 7.36 -15.95
N ILE A 170 3.11 8.20 -14.98
CA ILE A 170 1.94 9.10 -15.01
C ILE A 170 2.33 10.48 -14.51
N SER A 171 1.51 11.49 -14.85
CA SER A 171 1.59 12.78 -14.19
C SER A 171 1.10 12.66 -12.75
N LEU A 172 1.89 13.13 -11.80
CA LEU A 172 1.55 13.12 -10.38
C LEU A 172 0.85 14.41 -9.92
N SER A 173 0.71 15.41 -10.79
CA SER A 173 0.25 16.77 -10.44
C SER A 173 -1.18 16.84 -9.88
N HIS A 174 -2.02 15.85 -10.18
CA HIS A 174 -3.39 15.75 -9.67
C HIS A 174 -3.55 14.72 -8.56
N LEU A 175 -2.47 14.07 -8.14
CA LEU A 175 -2.52 13.16 -7.00
C LEU A 175 -2.31 13.93 -5.70
N LEU A 176 -3.08 13.55 -4.69
CA LEU A 176 -2.91 14.00 -3.31
C LEU A 176 -2.16 12.94 -2.54
N LEU A 177 -0.97 13.27 -2.05
CA LEU A 177 -0.14 12.34 -1.31
C LEU A 177 0.05 12.86 0.12
N SER A 178 -0.29 12.06 1.12
CA SER A 178 -0.15 12.43 2.53
C SER A 178 0.68 11.40 3.30
N TRP A 179 1.65 11.88 4.06
CA TRP A 179 2.43 11.08 5.00
C TRP A 179 1.96 11.35 6.42
N HIS A 180 1.79 10.28 7.20
CA HIS A 180 1.41 10.34 8.60
C HIS A 180 2.43 9.55 9.43
N VAL A 181 3.04 10.18 10.41
CA VAL A 181 4.09 9.57 11.22
C VAL A 181 3.99 10.03 12.66
N GLY A 182 4.22 9.13 13.61
CA GLY A 182 4.27 9.49 15.02
C GLY A 182 5.49 10.34 15.36
N ASP A 183 5.35 11.26 16.31
CA ASP A 183 6.45 12.09 16.82
C ASP A 183 7.57 11.26 17.46
N LYS A 184 7.26 10.05 17.92
CA LYS A 184 8.19 9.07 18.50
C LYS A 184 8.69 8.01 17.53
N ASP A 185 8.23 8.01 16.27
CA ASP A 185 8.67 7.08 15.22
C ASP A 185 10.04 7.48 14.60
N GLY A 186 10.93 7.99 15.47
CA GLY A 186 12.25 8.44 15.10
C GLY A 186 13.12 7.30 14.60
N ARG A 187 13.88 6.68 15.50
CA ARG A 187 14.84 5.64 15.14
C ARG A 187 14.39 4.29 15.66
N SER A 188 14.11 3.35 14.75
CA SER A 188 13.93 1.93 15.08
C SER A 188 15.07 1.10 14.54
N PRO A 189 15.60 0.14 15.29
CA PRO A 189 16.52 -0.84 14.73
C PRO A 189 15.82 -1.54 13.56
N ARG A 190 16.41 -1.59 12.40
CA ARG A 190 15.90 -2.42 11.30
C ARG A 190 15.95 -3.88 11.73
N LEU A 191 14.79 -4.51 11.82
CA LEU A 191 14.66 -5.89 12.29
C LEU A 191 15.24 -6.94 11.34
N LEU A 192 15.73 -6.58 10.14
CA LEU A 192 16.26 -7.52 9.16
C LEU A 192 17.38 -6.85 8.35
N ASN A 193 18.58 -7.35 8.53
CA ASN A 193 19.78 -7.36 7.66
C ASN A 193 19.74 -6.51 6.37
N ASP A 194 19.33 -5.25 6.43
CA ASP A 194 19.55 -4.34 5.32
C ASP A 194 20.96 -3.76 5.46
N THR A 195 21.91 -4.41 4.81
CA THR A 195 23.32 -4.05 4.78
C THR A 195 23.61 -2.79 3.98
N ARG A 196 22.59 -2.17 3.36
CA ARG A 196 22.81 -1.05 2.44
C ARG A 196 23.11 0.29 3.11
N SER A 197 22.80 0.47 4.36
CA SER A 197 22.98 1.77 5.01
C SER A 197 23.44 1.71 6.47
N GLY A 198 23.96 0.66 7.03
CA GLY A 198 24.56 0.66 8.40
C GLY A 198 23.84 1.51 9.48
N GLY A 199 22.68 2.09 9.17
CA GLY A 199 21.93 3.05 9.97
C GLY A 199 20.60 2.49 10.46
N MET A 200 20.11 3.06 11.56
CA MET A 200 18.76 2.76 12.05
C MET A 200 17.74 3.41 11.12
N TRP A 201 16.76 2.61 10.65
CA TRP A 201 15.64 3.14 9.88
C TRP A 201 14.76 4.05 10.76
N SER A 202 14.27 5.13 10.19
CA SER A 202 13.37 6.08 10.84
C SER A 202 12.17 6.35 9.95
N ALA A 203 10.97 6.10 10.48
CA ALA A 203 9.74 6.40 9.75
C ALA A 203 9.58 7.90 9.49
N GLN A 204 10.05 8.75 10.40
CA GLN A 204 10.03 10.22 10.20
C GLN A 204 10.92 10.64 9.04
N VAL A 205 12.16 10.13 8.99
CA VAL A 205 13.09 10.45 7.89
C VAL A 205 12.54 9.92 6.58
N ALA A 206 12.05 8.67 6.55
CA ALA A 206 11.44 8.09 5.38
C ALA A 206 10.24 8.94 4.87
N ALA A 207 9.34 9.34 5.75
CA ALA A 207 8.20 10.18 5.39
C ALA A 207 8.62 11.56 4.83
N GLN A 208 9.62 12.21 5.41
CA GLN A 208 10.18 13.48 4.92
C GLN A 208 10.80 13.32 3.54
N GLU A 209 11.65 12.30 3.35
CA GLU A 209 12.32 12.02 2.08
C GLU A 209 11.31 11.68 0.97
N GLY A 210 10.32 10.83 1.27
CA GLY A 210 9.26 10.49 0.34
C GLY A 210 8.43 11.70 -0.07
N GLY A 211 7.99 12.50 0.90
CA GLY A 211 7.24 13.74 0.65
C GLY A 211 8.00 14.71 -0.24
N GLN A 212 9.28 14.95 0.04
CA GLN A 212 10.15 15.82 -0.77
C GLN A 212 10.41 15.23 -2.16
N PHE A 213 10.63 13.92 -2.27
CA PHE A 213 10.85 13.25 -3.54
C PHE A 213 9.65 13.41 -4.47
N TYR A 214 8.44 13.10 -3.98
CA TYR A 214 7.23 13.20 -4.77
C TYR A 214 6.80 14.65 -5.05
N ALA A 215 7.08 15.59 -4.16
CA ALA A 215 6.89 17.03 -4.42
C ALA A 215 7.74 17.50 -5.61
N ARG A 216 9.02 17.07 -5.68
CA ARG A 216 9.90 17.39 -6.82
C ARG A 216 9.40 16.78 -8.15
N LEU A 217 8.65 15.68 -8.08
CA LEU A 217 7.99 15.07 -9.26
C LEU A 217 6.63 15.71 -9.59
N GLY A 218 6.24 16.76 -8.88
CA GLY A 218 5.04 17.54 -9.16
C GLY A 218 3.78 17.09 -8.42
N ALA A 219 3.87 16.12 -7.50
CA ALA A 219 2.73 15.72 -6.68
C ALA A 219 2.39 16.79 -5.63
N ARG A 220 1.11 16.86 -5.24
CA ARG A 220 0.67 17.65 -4.09
C ARG A 220 0.88 16.84 -2.82
N THR A 221 1.81 17.24 -1.97
CA THR A 221 2.24 16.47 -0.80
C THR A 221 1.89 17.17 0.51
N ALA A 222 1.58 16.38 1.55
CA ALA A 222 1.42 16.84 2.93
C ALA A 222 2.13 15.87 3.88
N LEU A 223 2.74 16.39 4.94
CA LEU A 223 3.35 15.61 6.02
C LEU A 223 2.68 15.97 7.34
N HIS A 224 2.17 14.96 8.03
CA HIS A 224 1.54 15.08 9.35
C HIS A 224 2.35 14.31 10.38
N VAL A 225 2.89 15.03 11.36
CA VAL A 225 3.54 14.45 12.55
C VAL A 225 2.54 14.50 13.69
N MET A 226 2.27 13.35 14.33
CA MET A 226 1.20 13.18 15.34
C MET A 226 1.79 12.76 16.70
#